data_5d179716333373781340ed05613f3ae5
#
_entry.id   5d179716333373781340ed05613f3ae5
#
_cell.length_a   1.000
_cell.length_b   1.000
_cell.length_c   1.000
_cell.angle_alpha   90.00
_cell.angle_beta   90.00
_cell.angle_gamma   90.00
#
_symmetry.space_group_name_H-M   'P 1'
#
loop_
_entity.id
_entity.type
_entity.pdbx_description
1 polymer ?
#
loop_
_entity_poly.entity_id
_entity_poly.type
_entity_poly.pdbx_seq_one_letter_code
_entity_poly.pdbx_strand_id
1 'polypeptide(L)'
;MKPPKLSVIICVFNEEPNIRPLNKWINESITDIEYEIIYVDDGSTDRTRQEIIALNDPKVVLVEFRKNYGQSSALYAGIEQASGEYIVTMDGDLQNDPSDVPMMLKMAEDEGWDLVAGIRKNRQDGVFLRKLPSKIANSIIRNSTGVHIKDYGCTLKVFKSDLA
;
A
#
# COMPACT_ATOMS: atom_id res chain seq x y z
N MET A 1 -3.98 -21.94 -11.35
CA MET A 1 -4.19 -20.64 -12.04
C MET A 1 -2.84 -19.95 -12.15
N LYS A 2 -2.63 -19.14 -13.18
CA LYS A 2 -1.41 -18.31 -13.25
C LYS A 2 -1.48 -17.26 -12.13
N PRO A 3 -0.39 -17.00 -11.39
CA PRO A 3 -0.39 -15.94 -10.39
C PRO A 3 -0.68 -14.59 -11.05
N PRO A 4 -1.32 -13.65 -10.34
CA PRO A 4 -1.55 -12.31 -10.85
C PRO A 4 -0.23 -11.57 -11.06
N LYS A 5 -0.25 -10.54 -11.88
CA LYS A 5 0.93 -9.69 -12.07
C LYS A 5 1.23 -8.86 -10.83
N LEU A 6 0.19 -8.45 -10.09
CA LEU A 6 0.27 -7.48 -9.02
C LEU A 6 -0.56 -7.89 -7.81
N SER A 7 0.03 -7.80 -6.61
CA SER A 7 -0.68 -7.87 -5.33
C SER A 7 -0.74 -6.49 -4.71
N VAL A 8 -1.94 -5.94 -4.52
CA VAL A 8 -2.17 -4.64 -3.89
C VAL A 8 -2.47 -4.87 -2.42
N ILE A 9 -1.53 -4.53 -1.53
CA ILE A 9 -1.65 -4.70 -0.07
C ILE A 9 -2.12 -3.40 0.55
N ILE A 10 -3.22 -3.46 1.31
CA ILE A 10 -3.86 -2.34 1.97
C ILE A 10 -4.03 -2.65 3.44
N CYS A 11 -3.24 -2.00 4.30
CA CYS A 11 -3.40 -2.10 5.74
C CYS A 11 -4.48 -1.13 6.22
N VAL A 12 -5.46 -1.63 6.96
CA VAL A 12 -6.59 -0.86 7.45
C VAL A 12 -6.80 -1.04 8.95
N PHE A 13 -7.20 0.04 9.63
CA PHE A 13 -7.60 0.03 11.03
C PHE A 13 -8.65 1.14 11.27
N ASN A 14 -9.92 0.75 11.48
CA ASN A 14 -11.06 1.67 11.61
C ASN A 14 -11.22 2.62 10.40
N GLU A 15 -11.30 2.01 9.22
CA GLU A 15 -11.41 2.70 7.92
C GLU A 15 -12.77 2.41 7.23
N GLU A 16 -13.83 2.11 8.00
CA GLU A 16 -15.16 1.78 7.48
C GLU A 16 -15.62 2.67 6.31
N PRO A 17 -15.54 4.02 6.38
CA PRO A 17 -16.05 4.89 5.30
C PRO A 17 -15.21 4.85 4.03
N ASN A 18 -13.97 4.38 4.11
CA ASN A 18 -13.00 4.45 3.01
C ASN A 18 -12.94 3.17 2.18
N ILE A 19 -13.44 2.03 2.69
CA ILE A 19 -13.30 0.73 2.03
C ILE A 19 -13.94 0.72 0.63
N ARG A 20 -15.22 1.07 0.52
CA ARG A 20 -15.92 1.05 -0.77
C ARG A 20 -15.35 2.06 -1.77
N PRO A 21 -15.12 3.34 -1.39
CA PRO A 21 -14.51 4.31 -2.30
C PRO A 21 -13.13 3.86 -2.79
N LEU A 22 -12.29 3.33 -1.90
CA LEU A 22 -10.95 2.87 -2.26
C LEU A 22 -10.98 1.69 -3.22
N ASN A 23 -11.79 0.66 -2.92
CA ASN A 23 -11.92 -0.51 -3.79
C ASN A 23 -12.40 -0.13 -5.19
N LYS A 24 -13.40 0.76 -5.27
CA LYS A 24 -13.87 1.29 -6.54
C LYS A 24 -12.75 2.01 -7.29
N TRP A 25 -12.02 2.90 -6.61
CA TRP A 25 -10.95 3.68 -7.23
C TRP A 25 -9.82 2.80 -7.75
N ILE A 26 -9.42 1.77 -7.01
CA ILE A 26 -8.42 0.78 -7.46
C ILE A 26 -8.90 0.06 -8.73
N ASN A 27 -10.13 -0.44 -8.73
CA ASN A 27 -10.70 -1.15 -9.89
C ASN A 27 -10.82 -0.24 -11.13
N GLU A 28 -11.07 1.05 -10.96
CA GLU A 28 -11.12 2.03 -12.05
C GLU A 28 -9.72 2.43 -12.55
N SER A 29 -8.70 2.37 -11.68
CA SER A 29 -7.33 2.79 -11.99
C SER A 29 -6.48 1.68 -12.60
N ILE A 30 -6.70 0.42 -12.22
CA ILE A 30 -5.90 -0.73 -12.66
C ILE A 30 -6.74 -1.59 -13.60
N THR A 31 -6.77 -1.25 -14.89
CA THR A 31 -7.69 -1.89 -15.88
C THR A 31 -7.06 -3.01 -16.70
N ASP A 32 -5.78 -2.86 -17.12
CA ASP A 32 -5.12 -3.76 -18.07
C ASP A 32 -4.07 -4.67 -17.41
N ILE A 33 -4.14 -4.84 -16.09
CA ILE A 33 -3.19 -5.60 -15.29
C ILE A 33 -3.98 -6.65 -14.50
N GLU A 34 -3.54 -7.91 -14.54
CA GLU A 34 -4.05 -8.96 -13.65
C GLU A 34 -3.57 -8.70 -12.21
N TYR A 35 -4.49 -8.50 -11.27
CA TYR A 35 -4.15 -8.17 -9.89
C TYR A 35 -5.11 -8.79 -8.87
N GLU A 36 -4.64 -8.88 -7.64
CA GLU A 36 -5.41 -9.16 -6.44
C GLU A 36 -5.31 -7.98 -5.46
N ILE A 37 -6.27 -7.85 -4.57
CA ILE A 37 -6.29 -6.84 -3.49
C ILE A 37 -6.28 -7.59 -2.16
N ILE A 38 -5.29 -7.33 -1.33
CA ILE A 38 -5.14 -7.94 -0.01
C ILE A 38 -5.40 -6.86 1.04
N TYR A 39 -6.61 -6.85 1.61
CA TYR A 39 -6.90 -6.04 2.78
C TYR A 39 -6.40 -6.74 4.02
N VAL A 40 -5.57 -6.07 4.81
CA VAL A 40 -5.14 -6.54 6.12
C VAL A 40 -5.81 -5.68 7.18
N ASP A 41 -6.83 -6.22 7.83
CA ASP A 41 -7.53 -5.58 8.93
C ASP A 41 -6.75 -5.79 10.24
N ASP A 42 -6.11 -4.74 10.70
CA ASP A 42 -5.29 -4.73 11.92
C ASP A 42 -6.15 -4.64 13.20
N GLY A 43 -7.21 -5.46 13.26
CA GLY A 43 -8.07 -5.58 14.43
C GLY A 43 -9.03 -4.41 14.61
N SER A 44 -9.67 -3.95 13.55
CA SER A 44 -10.66 -2.87 13.60
C SER A 44 -11.81 -3.16 14.56
N THR A 45 -12.34 -2.12 15.17
CA THR A 45 -13.45 -2.16 16.12
C THR A 45 -14.76 -1.59 15.57
N ASP A 46 -14.69 -0.96 14.39
CA ASP A 46 -15.81 -0.46 13.61
C ASP A 46 -16.31 -1.50 12.59
N ARG A 47 -17.00 -1.07 11.53
CA ARG A 47 -17.51 -1.96 10.49
C ARG A 47 -16.57 -2.16 9.30
N THR A 48 -15.28 -1.79 9.43
CA THR A 48 -14.27 -1.94 8.36
C THR A 48 -14.29 -3.36 7.77
N ARG A 49 -14.23 -4.38 8.62
CA ARG A 49 -14.26 -5.78 8.20
C ARG A 49 -15.52 -6.14 7.43
N GLN A 50 -16.69 -5.73 7.94
CA GLN A 50 -17.97 -6.01 7.29
C GLN A 50 -18.06 -5.33 5.92
N GLU A 51 -17.53 -4.13 5.78
CA GLU A 51 -17.48 -3.41 4.51
C GLU A 51 -16.58 -4.12 3.50
N ILE A 52 -15.42 -4.66 3.91
CA ILE A 52 -14.53 -5.44 3.03
C ILE A 52 -15.25 -6.71 2.55
N ILE A 53 -15.87 -7.48 3.46
CA ILE A 53 -16.62 -8.69 3.10
C ILE A 53 -17.78 -8.35 2.15
N ALA A 54 -18.48 -7.23 2.38
CA ALA A 54 -19.60 -6.78 1.58
C ALA A 54 -19.21 -6.26 0.18
N LEU A 55 -17.92 -6.07 -0.13
CA LEU A 55 -17.46 -5.77 -1.50
C LEU A 55 -17.84 -6.88 -2.47
N ASN A 56 -17.80 -8.13 -2.01
CA ASN A 56 -18.07 -9.31 -2.83
C ASN A 56 -17.29 -9.31 -4.16
N ASP A 57 -16.05 -8.82 -4.12
CA ASP A 57 -15.14 -8.71 -5.25
C ASP A 57 -14.22 -9.96 -5.25
N PRO A 58 -14.22 -10.78 -6.31
CA PRO A 58 -13.42 -12.01 -6.38
C PRO A 58 -11.90 -11.77 -6.34
N LYS A 59 -11.45 -10.54 -6.56
CA LYS A 59 -10.06 -10.14 -6.45
C LYS A 59 -9.62 -9.83 -5.02
N VAL A 60 -10.59 -9.69 -4.09
CA VAL A 60 -10.32 -9.26 -2.72
C VAL A 60 -10.06 -10.47 -1.82
N VAL A 61 -8.93 -10.41 -1.12
CA VAL A 61 -8.54 -11.29 -0.03
C VAL A 61 -8.55 -10.50 1.27
N LEU A 62 -9.14 -11.02 2.33
CA LEU A 62 -9.12 -10.41 3.66
C LEU A 62 -8.23 -11.21 4.59
N VAL A 63 -7.20 -10.54 5.14
CA VAL A 63 -6.40 -11.02 6.27
C VAL A 63 -6.86 -10.27 7.51
N GLU A 64 -7.14 -10.99 8.59
CA GLU A 64 -7.81 -10.44 9.76
C GLU A 64 -7.02 -10.69 11.03
N PHE A 65 -6.70 -9.62 11.76
CA PHE A 65 -6.08 -9.70 13.07
C PHE A 65 -7.11 -9.64 14.19
N ARG A 66 -6.88 -10.37 15.26
CA ARG A 66 -7.75 -10.38 16.45
C ARG A 66 -7.68 -9.08 17.26
N LYS A 67 -6.59 -8.31 17.12
CA LYS A 67 -6.34 -7.01 17.78
C LYS A 67 -5.33 -6.22 16.96
N ASN A 68 -5.18 -4.95 17.26
CA ASN A 68 -4.18 -4.10 16.62
C ASN A 68 -2.75 -4.52 17.04
N TYR A 69 -1.94 -4.89 16.04
CA TYR A 69 -0.52 -5.23 16.16
C TYR A 69 0.39 -4.19 15.50
N GLY A 70 -0.20 -3.19 14.84
CA GLY A 70 0.50 -2.10 14.16
C GLY A 70 0.79 -2.38 12.68
N GLN A 71 0.95 -1.29 11.95
CA GLN A 71 1.08 -1.27 10.49
C GLN A 71 2.18 -2.21 9.95
N SER A 72 3.32 -2.30 10.64
CA SER A 72 4.42 -3.17 10.20
C SER A 72 4.04 -4.66 10.23
N SER A 73 3.28 -5.08 11.25
CA SER A 73 2.81 -6.47 11.35
C SER A 73 1.74 -6.76 10.29
N ALA A 74 0.85 -5.80 10.05
CA ALA A 74 -0.18 -5.91 9.02
C ALA A 74 0.46 -5.99 7.62
N LEU A 75 1.45 -5.14 7.34
CA LEU A 75 2.18 -5.16 6.08
C LEU A 75 2.88 -6.50 5.85
N TYR A 76 3.58 -7.02 6.87
CA TYR A 76 4.24 -8.31 6.80
C TYR A 76 3.25 -9.44 6.46
N ALA A 77 2.10 -9.49 7.14
CA ALA A 77 1.07 -10.49 6.87
C ALA A 77 0.48 -10.37 5.45
N GLY A 78 0.34 -9.14 4.95
CA GLY A 78 -0.09 -8.91 3.56
C GLY A 78 0.94 -9.40 2.54
N ILE A 79 2.23 -9.18 2.81
CA ILE A 79 3.33 -9.66 1.96
C ILE A 79 3.35 -11.19 1.93
N GLU A 80 3.25 -11.86 3.07
CA GLU A 80 3.20 -13.33 3.17
C GLU A 80 2.00 -13.93 2.40
N GLN A 81 0.92 -13.18 2.26
CA GLN A 81 -0.28 -13.61 1.52
C GLN A 81 -0.20 -13.32 0.03
N ALA A 82 0.68 -12.41 -0.39
CA ALA A 82 0.79 -11.96 -1.77
C ALA A 82 1.25 -13.09 -2.71
N SER A 83 0.61 -13.19 -3.88
CA SER A 83 0.94 -14.18 -4.91
C SER A 83 1.44 -13.54 -6.22
N GLY A 84 1.38 -12.21 -6.32
CA GLY A 84 1.78 -11.45 -7.51
C GLY A 84 3.30 -11.39 -7.72
N GLU A 85 3.70 -11.18 -8.96
CA GLU A 85 5.10 -10.96 -9.33
C GLU A 85 5.65 -9.65 -8.73
N TYR A 86 4.77 -8.63 -8.63
CA TYR A 86 5.05 -7.36 -7.98
C TYR A 86 4.07 -7.13 -6.84
N ILE A 87 4.53 -6.40 -5.84
CA ILE A 87 3.74 -5.97 -4.68
C ILE A 87 3.58 -4.45 -4.74
N VAL A 88 2.35 -3.98 -4.50
CA VAL A 88 2.05 -2.59 -4.21
C VAL A 88 1.59 -2.47 -2.78
N THR A 89 2.13 -1.52 -2.04
CA THR A 89 1.64 -1.16 -0.71
C THR A 89 0.99 0.20 -0.74
N MET A 90 -0.17 0.37 -0.08
CA MET A 90 -0.83 1.66 0.09
C MET A 90 -1.63 1.70 1.40
N ASP A 91 -1.95 2.92 1.86
CA ASP A 91 -2.80 3.14 3.03
C ASP A 91 -4.29 3.08 2.65
N GLY A 92 -5.15 2.74 3.62
CA GLY A 92 -6.60 2.69 3.46
C GLY A 92 -7.32 4.03 3.54
N ASP A 93 -6.61 5.14 3.78
CA ASP A 93 -7.14 6.46 4.14
C ASP A 93 -7.41 7.41 2.93
N LEU A 94 -7.35 6.89 1.70
CA LEU A 94 -7.53 7.62 0.43
C LEU A 94 -6.48 8.71 0.14
N GLN A 95 -5.35 8.74 0.85
CA GLN A 95 -4.28 9.72 0.59
C GLN A 95 -3.32 9.28 -0.53
N ASN A 96 -3.30 8.00 -0.86
CA ASN A 96 -2.54 7.48 -2.00
C ASN A 96 -3.43 7.45 -3.25
N ASP A 97 -2.86 7.78 -4.41
CA ASP A 97 -3.58 7.75 -5.69
C ASP A 97 -3.32 6.42 -6.41
N PRO A 98 -4.31 5.51 -6.50
CA PRO A 98 -4.12 4.24 -7.22
C PRO A 98 -3.82 4.40 -8.71
N SER A 99 -4.14 5.55 -9.31
CA SER A 99 -3.86 5.80 -10.72
C SER A 99 -2.37 5.94 -11.05
N ASP A 100 -1.53 6.15 -10.03
CA ASP A 100 -0.06 6.13 -10.18
C ASP A 100 0.50 4.69 -10.32
N VAL A 101 -0.24 3.67 -9.89
CA VAL A 101 0.24 2.27 -9.83
C VAL A 101 0.65 1.72 -11.20
N PRO A 102 -0.14 1.86 -12.27
CA PRO A 102 0.26 1.35 -13.60
C PRO A 102 1.56 1.98 -14.11
N MET A 103 1.74 3.28 -13.89
CA MET A 103 2.96 3.99 -14.27
C MET A 103 4.16 3.51 -13.45
N MET A 104 3.99 3.35 -12.13
CA MET A 104 5.06 2.88 -11.24
C MET A 104 5.47 1.44 -11.57
N LEU A 105 4.51 0.56 -11.87
CA LEU A 105 4.78 -0.81 -12.31
C LEU A 105 5.56 -0.80 -13.63
N LYS A 106 5.13 -0.01 -14.61
CA LYS A 106 5.82 0.14 -15.87
C LYS A 106 7.26 0.62 -15.69
N MET A 107 7.51 1.58 -14.82
CA MET A 107 8.87 2.04 -14.50
C MET A 107 9.72 0.90 -13.90
N ALA A 108 9.15 0.11 -12.98
CA ALA A 108 9.86 -1.03 -12.39
C ALA A 108 10.24 -2.06 -13.47
N GLU A 109 9.33 -2.36 -14.42
CA GLU A 109 9.57 -3.32 -15.49
C GLU A 109 10.56 -2.83 -16.55
N ASP A 110 10.32 -1.64 -17.12
CA ASP A 110 11.08 -1.13 -18.26
C ASP A 110 12.51 -0.73 -17.86
N GLU A 111 12.70 -0.21 -16.67
CA GLU A 111 13.99 0.26 -16.18
C GLU A 111 14.68 -0.75 -15.26
N GLY A 112 14.04 -1.87 -14.94
CA GLY A 112 14.58 -2.95 -14.12
C GLY A 112 14.75 -2.58 -12.66
N TRP A 113 13.97 -1.60 -12.14
CA TRP A 113 14.03 -1.21 -10.74
C TRP A 113 13.44 -2.29 -9.83
N ASP A 114 14.13 -2.58 -8.76
CA ASP A 114 13.62 -3.48 -7.74
C ASP A 114 12.53 -2.83 -6.88
N LEU A 115 12.58 -1.50 -6.72
CA LEU A 115 11.60 -0.73 -5.97
C LEU A 115 11.39 0.66 -6.59
N VAL A 116 10.12 1.02 -6.78
CA VAL A 116 9.66 2.37 -7.17
C VAL A 116 8.81 2.93 -6.02
N ALA A 117 9.18 4.08 -5.48
CA ALA A 117 8.50 4.72 -4.36
C ALA A 117 7.80 6.00 -4.78
N GLY A 118 6.55 6.16 -4.37
CA GLY A 118 5.79 7.40 -4.54
C GLY A 118 6.38 8.56 -3.73
N ILE A 119 6.10 9.79 -4.17
CA ILE A 119 6.46 11.01 -3.46
C ILE A 119 5.19 11.82 -3.22
N ARG A 120 4.86 12.09 -1.97
CA ARG A 120 3.68 12.88 -1.61
C ARG A 120 3.87 14.35 -1.97
N LYS A 121 3.18 14.84 -3.02
CA LYS A 121 3.28 16.24 -3.47
C LYS A 121 2.56 17.22 -2.56
N ASN A 122 1.39 16.85 -2.02
CA ASN A 122 0.53 17.74 -1.22
C ASN A 122 0.22 17.12 0.13
N ARG A 123 1.15 17.20 1.08
CA ARG A 123 0.88 16.85 2.48
C ARG A 123 -0.13 17.85 3.06
N GLN A 124 -1.34 17.39 3.35
CA GLN A 124 -2.35 18.17 4.09
C GLN A 124 -2.09 18.19 5.60
N ASP A 125 -1.06 17.50 6.07
CA ASP A 125 -0.65 17.52 7.48
C ASP A 125 -0.17 18.91 7.88
N GLY A 126 -0.67 19.39 9.04
CA GLY A 126 -0.35 20.70 9.61
C GLY A 126 1.13 21.07 9.50
N VAL A 127 1.40 22.19 8.84
CA VAL A 127 2.66 22.56 8.19
C VAL A 127 3.88 22.63 9.13
N PHE A 128 3.70 22.76 10.45
CA PHE A 128 4.80 23.12 11.37
C PHE A 128 5.34 21.99 12.26
N LEU A 129 4.51 21.02 12.67
CA LEU A 129 4.92 20.04 13.71
C LEU A 129 5.46 18.70 13.15
N ARG A 130 5.20 18.35 11.88
CA ARG A 130 5.60 17.04 11.30
C ARG A 130 6.62 17.12 10.15
N LYS A 131 6.76 18.26 9.47
CA LYS A 131 7.71 18.37 8.32
C LYS A 131 9.18 18.41 8.75
N LEU A 132 9.49 19.00 9.89
CA LEU A 132 10.87 19.09 10.39
C LEU A 132 11.40 17.74 10.91
N PRO A 133 10.65 16.99 11.75
CA PRO A 133 11.07 15.66 12.18
C PRO A 133 11.23 14.66 11.03
N SER A 134 10.36 14.68 10.02
CA SER A 134 10.46 13.76 8.89
C SER A 134 11.67 14.04 7.98
N LYS A 135 12.06 15.31 7.78
CA LYS A 135 13.29 15.65 7.04
C LYS A 135 14.55 15.18 7.77
N ILE A 136 14.58 15.34 9.09
CA ILE A 136 15.70 14.87 9.93
C ILE A 136 15.75 13.34 9.91
N ALA A 137 14.62 12.65 10.09
CA ALA A 137 14.54 11.20 10.01
C ALA A 137 14.99 10.67 8.64
N ASN A 138 14.51 11.27 7.55
CA ASN A 138 14.93 10.90 6.19
C ASN A 138 16.44 11.12 5.98
N SER A 139 17.02 12.18 6.54
CA SER A 139 18.46 12.43 6.47
C SER A 139 19.27 11.40 7.24
N ILE A 140 18.82 11.03 8.44
CA ILE A 140 19.47 10.01 9.27
C ILE A 140 19.42 8.65 8.57
N ILE A 141 18.25 8.23 8.07
CA ILE A 141 18.06 6.96 7.37
C ILE A 141 18.95 6.91 6.12
N ARG A 142 18.98 7.99 5.32
CA ARG A 142 19.83 8.09 4.14
C ARG A 142 21.31 7.90 4.48
N ASN A 143 21.77 8.59 5.53
CA ASN A 143 23.19 8.53 5.94
C ASN A 143 23.57 7.19 6.56
N SER A 144 22.64 6.49 7.22
CA SER A 144 22.91 5.19 7.86
C SER A 144 22.77 4.00 6.90
N THR A 145 21.88 4.08 5.91
CA THR A 145 21.61 2.96 4.99
C THR A 145 22.24 3.10 3.61
N GLY A 146 22.68 4.31 3.24
CA GLY A 146 23.16 4.61 1.87
C GLY A 146 22.05 4.63 0.81
N VAL A 147 20.80 4.34 1.16
CA VAL A 147 19.67 4.32 0.25
C VAL A 147 19.11 5.73 0.06
N HIS A 148 18.96 6.19 -1.19
CA HIS A 148 18.55 7.57 -1.51
C HIS A 148 17.11 7.63 -1.97
N ILE A 149 16.14 7.59 -1.05
CA ILE A 149 14.71 7.79 -1.32
C ILE A 149 14.32 9.21 -0.85
N LYS A 150 13.50 9.91 -1.65
CA LYS A 150 13.07 11.28 -1.32
C LYS A 150 12.01 11.34 -0.23
N ASP A 151 11.14 10.34 -0.14
CA ASP A 151 10.08 10.25 0.88
C ASP A 151 9.96 8.81 1.40
N TYR A 152 10.70 8.47 2.46
CA TYR A 152 10.64 7.14 3.10
C TYR A 152 9.27 6.86 3.74
N GLY A 153 8.53 7.91 4.10
CA GLY A 153 7.25 7.79 4.75
C GLY A 153 6.06 7.66 3.78
N CYS A 154 6.29 7.62 2.46
CA CYS A 154 5.23 7.30 1.52
C CYS A 154 4.98 5.79 1.54
N THR A 155 3.75 5.38 1.81
CA THR A 155 3.35 3.97 1.80
C THR A 155 3.14 3.44 0.40
N LEU A 156 2.82 4.30 -0.58
CA LEU A 156 2.70 3.89 -1.97
C LEU A 156 4.08 3.50 -2.54
N LYS A 157 4.29 2.21 -2.68
CA LYS A 157 5.51 1.61 -3.24
C LYS A 157 5.15 0.44 -4.13
N VAL A 158 5.89 0.26 -5.21
CA VAL A 158 5.85 -0.91 -6.08
C VAL A 158 7.21 -1.59 -6.01
N PHE A 159 7.25 -2.88 -5.73
CA PHE A 159 8.50 -3.66 -5.68
C PHE A 159 8.29 -5.11 -6.10
N LYS A 160 9.37 -5.77 -6.48
CA LYS A 160 9.33 -7.20 -6.82
C LYS A 160 9.06 -8.04 -5.59
N SER A 161 8.25 -9.08 -5.72
CA SER A 161 7.89 -9.97 -4.60
C SER A 161 9.08 -10.75 -4.03
N ASP A 162 10.14 -10.96 -4.80
CA ASP A 162 11.35 -11.64 -4.36
C ASP A 162 12.26 -10.79 -3.45
N LEU A 163 11.93 -9.51 -3.25
CA LEU A 163 12.59 -8.61 -2.29
C LEU A 163 11.98 -8.65 -0.89
N ALA A 164 10.85 -9.32 -0.69
CA ALA A 164 10.02 -9.23 0.52
C ALA A 164 10.30 -10.34 1.56
#